data_3f364332be5bf91cb4d2212f025d8175
#
_entry.id   3f364332be5bf91cb4d2212f025d8175
#
_cell.length_a   1.000
_cell.length_b   1.000
_cell.length_c   1.000
_cell.angle_alpha   90.00
_cell.angle_beta   90.00
_cell.angle_gamma   90.00
#
_symmetry.space_group_name_H-M   'P 1'
#
loop_
_entity.id
_entity.type
_entity.pdbx_description
1 polymer ?
#
loop_
_entity_poly.entity_id
_entity_poly.type
_entity_poly.pdbx_seq_one_letter_code
_entity_poly.pdbx_strand_id
1 'polypeptide(L)'
;LNTSLSTAAIVLAAGSSSRMGGGRHKLLLLLDDRPVLAHVIDASLASQARPIIIVLGHQSDQVRSQIKQYTIHDDITLVENAHYQQGMSSSLRIGIQTLLTDGYRKGHLSYQVDSALIMLGDQPLITPIVIDTLITAYRTAGNPIVAPLYKGKRGSPVLFDKSLFSELIEVTGDEGGRTVLERHRHEVGLIEIGDALANYDVDTWEAYEQVVEAWKGKVKE
;
A
#
# COMPACT_ATOMS: atom_id res chain seq x y z
N LEU A 1 22.42 -1.71 -19.71
CA LEU A 1 21.13 -1.82 -19.03
C LEU A 1 20.94 -0.53 -18.23
N ASN A 2 20.07 0.35 -18.73
CA ASN A 2 19.67 1.58 -18.01
C ASN A 2 18.77 1.15 -16.85
N THR A 3 19.33 0.91 -15.67
CA THR A 3 18.57 0.68 -14.44
C THR A 3 18.08 2.03 -13.95
N SER A 4 16.90 2.45 -14.39
CA SER A 4 16.24 3.62 -13.80
C SER A 4 15.86 3.29 -12.34
N LEU A 5 16.11 4.23 -11.44
CA LEU A 5 15.66 4.16 -10.06
C LEU A 5 14.13 3.99 -10.03
N SER A 6 13.65 3.13 -9.14
CA SER A 6 12.23 2.79 -9.07
C SER A 6 11.65 2.94 -7.66
N THR A 7 10.41 3.40 -7.60
CA THR A 7 9.62 3.40 -6.37
C THR A 7 8.83 2.10 -6.29
N ALA A 8 9.05 1.30 -5.25
CA ALA A 8 8.25 0.11 -5.00
C ALA A 8 6.87 0.47 -4.39
N ALA A 9 5.86 -0.37 -4.61
CA ALA A 9 4.64 -0.37 -3.80
C ALA A 9 4.66 -1.52 -2.81
N ILE A 10 4.42 -1.25 -1.52
CA ILE A 10 4.20 -2.27 -0.49
C ILE A 10 2.76 -2.16 -0.03
N VAL A 11 1.92 -3.13 -0.41
CA VAL A 11 0.52 -3.20 -0.03
C VAL A 11 0.38 -4.05 1.23
N LEU A 12 0.02 -3.42 2.34
CA LEU A 12 -0.20 -4.10 3.62
C LEU A 12 -1.61 -4.72 3.63
N ALA A 13 -1.68 -6.03 3.52
CA ALA A 13 -2.90 -6.82 3.39
C ALA A 13 -3.00 -7.96 4.42
N ALA A 14 -2.35 -7.79 5.60
CA ALA A 14 -2.22 -8.84 6.61
C ALA A 14 -3.19 -8.74 7.79
N GLY A 15 -4.01 -7.69 7.84
CA GLY A 15 -4.90 -7.39 8.98
C GLY A 15 -6.01 -8.40 9.20
N SER A 16 -6.42 -8.60 10.48
CA SER A 16 -7.38 -9.62 10.90
C SER A 16 -8.86 -9.25 10.71
N SER A 17 -9.19 -8.02 10.25
CA SER A 17 -10.58 -7.55 10.07
C SER A 17 -11.45 -7.64 11.33
N SER A 18 -10.87 -7.57 12.53
CA SER A 18 -11.52 -7.83 13.80
C SER A 18 -12.73 -6.93 14.09
N ARG A 19 -12.73 -5.70 13.56
CA ARG A 19 -13.82 -4.71 13.72
C ARG A 19 -15.05 -5.00 12.88
N MET A 20 -14.93 -5.81 11.80
CA MET A 20 -16.05 -6.14 10.91
C MET A 20 -17.03 -7.14 11.53
N GLY A 21 -16.61 -7.95 12.52
CA GLY A 21 -17.40 -9.02 13.08
C GLY A 21 -17.73 -10.15 12.07
N GLY A 22 -18.46 -11.19 12.54
CA GLY A 22 -19.05 -12.21 11.66
C GLY A 22 -18.08 -13.07 10.84
N GLY A 23 -16.77 -13.07 11.14
CA GLY A 23 -15.78 -13.92 10.45
C GLY A 23 -15.49 -13.53 8.99
N ARG A 24 -16.00 -12.38 8.53
CA ARG A 24 -15.75 -11.90 7.15
C ARG A 24 -14.45 -11.12 7.06
N HIS A 25 -13.69 -11.41 6.00
CA HIS A 25 -12.43 -10.74 5.74
C HIS A 25 -12.65 -9.48 4.90
N LYS A 26 -12.38 -8.29 5.45
CA LYS A 26 -12.66 -6.99 4.80
C LYS A 26 -12.06 -6.85 3.40
N LEU A 27 -10.88 -7.42 3.17
CA LEU A 27 -10.19 -7.38 1.88
C LEU A 27 -10.89 -8.21 0.79
N LEU A 28 -11.77 -9.15 1.21
CA LEU A 28 -12.54 -10.02 0.33
C LEU A 28 -13.98 -9.58 0.14
N LEU A 29 -14.42 -8.50 0.80
CA LEU A 29 -15.71 -7.89 0.52
C LEU A 29 -15.75 -7.43 -0.93
N LEU A 30 -16.90 -7.59 -1.57
CA LEU A 30 -17.03 -7.28 -2.99
C LEU A 30 -17.38 -5.80 -3.19
N LEU A 31 -16.59 -5.13 -3.98
CA LEU A 31 -16.86 -3.82 -4.52
C LEU A 31 -16.93 -3.96 -6.03
N ASP A 32 -18.11 -3.75 -6.62
CA ASP A 32 -18.37 -3.97 -8.05
C ASP A 32 -17.93 -5.38 -8.51
N ASP A 33 -18.44 -6.41 -7.81
CA ASP A 33 -18.19 -7.85 -8.04
C ASP A 33 -16.71 -8.30 -7.90
N ARG A 34 -15.84 -7.45 -7.36
CA ARG A 34 -14.41 -7.73 -7.16
C ARG A 34 -13.98 -7.50 -5.72
N PRO A 35 -13.03 -8.28 -5.18
CA PRO A 35 -12.51 -8.05 -3.83
C PRO A 35 -11.97 -6.63 -3.64
N VAL A 36 -12.19 -6.03 -2.48
CA VAL A 36 -11.62 -4.73 -2.08
C VAL A 36 -10.13 -4.66 -2.38
N LEU A 37 -9.35 -5.70 -2.03
CA LEU A 37 -7.91 -5.75 -2.31
C LEU A 37 -7.58 -5.70 -3.80
N ALA A 38 -8.43 -6.27 -4.66
CA ALA A 38 -8.20 -6.28 -6.11
C ALA A 38 -8.14 -4.86 -6.69
N HIS A 39 -8.96 -3.94 -6.20
CA HIS A 39 -8.94 -2.54 -6.65
C HIS A 39 -7.63 -1.84 -6.31
N VAL A 40 -7.06 -2.11 -5.11
CA VAL A 40 -5.75 -1.57 -4.71
C VAL A 40 -4.62 -2.13 -5.59
N ILE A 41 -4.68 -3.43 -5.90
CA ILE A 41 -3.70 -4.08 -6.78
C ILE A 41 -3.76 -3.49 -8.18
N ASP A 42 -4.97 -3.29 -8.74
CA ASP A 42 -5.13 -2.70 -10.07
C ASP A 42 -4.62 -1.26 -10.13
N ALA A 43 -4.93 -0.45 -9.11
CA ALA A 43 -4.40 0.91 -9.03
C ALA A 43 -2.87 0.92 -8.99
N SER A 44 -2.27 -0.03 -8.24
CA SER A 44 -0.81 -0.19 -8.19
C SER A 44 -0.23 -0.62 -9.54
N LEU A 45 -0.86 -1.60 -10.22
CA LEU A 45 -0.45 -2.06 -11.54
C LEU A 45 -0.56 -0.98 -12.61
N ALA A 46 -1.59 -0.14 -12.55
CA ALA A 46 -1.80 0.94 -13.49
C ALA A 46 -0.93 2.18 -13.22
N SER A 47 -0.22 2.23 -12.08
CA SER A 47 0.71 3.31 -11.70
C SER A 47 2.14 3.03 -12.16
N GLN A 48 3.05 3.96 -11.89
CA GLN A 48 4.50 3.82 -12.12
C GLN A 48 5.23 3.02 -11.02
N ALA A 49 4.55 2.65 -9.91
CA ALA A 49 5.18 1.95 -8.80
C ALA A 49 5.62 0.53 -9.20
N ARG A 50 6.91 0.23 -9.13
CA ARG A 50 7.51 -1.09 -9.39
C ARG A 50 8.72 -1.33 -8.49
N PRO A 51 8.92 -2.55 -7.96
CA PRO A 51 8.00 -3.69 -7.97
C PRO A 51 6.81 -3.48 -7.01
N ILE A 52 5.83 -4.41 -7.04
CA ILE A 52 4.66 -4.41 -6.15
C ILE A 52 4.79 -5.60 -5.20
N ILE A 53 4.89 -5.34 -3.90
CA ILE A 53 4.94 -6.35 -2.85
C ILE A 53 3.59 -6.34 -2.12
N ILE A 54 2.91 -7.48 -2.08
CA ILE A 54 1.66 -7.62 -1.34
C ILE A 54 1.92 -8.50 -0.12
N VAL A 55 1.79 -7.94 1.07
CA VAL A 55 2.05 -8.63 2.33
C VAL A 55 0.74 -9.18 2.87
N LEU A 56 0.59 -10.50 2.84
CA LEU A 56 -0.56 -11.24 3.36
C LEU A 56 -0.31 -11.69 4.80
N GLY A 57 -1.38 -12.02 5.55
CA GLY A 57 -1.26 -12.53 6.92
C GLY A 57 -2.51 -13.30 7.34
N HIS A 58 -3.48 -12.67 7.99
CA HIS A 58 -4.71 -13.34 8.38
C HIS A 58 -5.42 -13.97 7.17
N GLN A 59 -5.75 -15.26 7.28
CA GLN A 59 -6.40 -16.04 6.20
C GLN A 59 -5.66 -15.92 4.85
N SER A 60 -4.32 -15.92 4.88
CA SER A 60 -3.47 -15.72 3.69
C SER A 60 -3.84 -16.61 2.51
N ASP A 61 -4.16 -17.89 2.74
CA ASP A 61 -4.55 -18.83 1.69
C ASP A 61 -5.86 -18.42 1.00
N GLN A 62 -6.86 -17.96 1.78
CA GLN A 62 -8.13 -17.51 1.24
C GLN A 62 -7.93 -16.23 0.41
N VAL A 63 -7.17 -15.27 0.92
CA VAL A 63 -6.87 -14.04 0.19
C VAL A 63 -6.09 -14.35 -1.09
N ARG A 64 -5.03 -15.17 -1.00
CA ARG A 64 -4.23 -15.61 -2.15
C ARG A 64 -5.08 -16.25 -3.24
N SER A 65 -6.01 -17.12 -2.85
CA SER A 65 -6.93 -17.79 -3.79
C SER A 65 -7.77 -16.80 -4.59
N GLN A 66 -8.26 -15.72 -3.95
CA GLN A 66 -9.11 -14.71 -4.58
C GLN A 66 -8.34 -13.70 -5.47
N ILE A 67 -7.03 -13.58 -5.27
CA ILE A 67 -6.17 -12.70 -6.07
C ILE A 67 -5.17 -13.47 -6.94
N LYS A 68 -5.37 -14.77 -7.16
CA LYS A 68 -4.41 -15.62 -7.89
C LYS A 68 -4.10 -15.12 -9.31
N GLN A 69 -5.07 -14.48 -9.98
CA GLN A 69 -4.89 -13.90 -11.31
C GLN A 69 -3.77 -12.87 -11.39
N TYR A 70 -3.44 -12.23 -10.27
CA TYR A 70 -2.36 -11.25 -10.21
C TYR A 70 -0.96 -11.87 -10.08
N THR A 71 -0.88 -13.16 -9.71
CA THR A 71 0.42 -13.85 -9.52
C THR A 71 1.15 -14.11 -10.83
N ILE A 72 0.46 -13.97 -11.97
CA ILE A 72 1.07 -14.08 -13.31
C ILE A 72 1.88 -12.85 -13.69
N HIS A 73 1.68 -11.70 -13.02
CA HIS A 73 2.43 -10.49 -13.28
C HIS A 73 3.83 -10.58 -12.65
N ASP A 74 4.86 -10.42 -13.47
CA ASP A 74 6.26 -10.45 -13.00
C ASP A 74 6.59 -9.32 -12.03
N ASP A 75 5.85 -8.22 -12.09
CA ASP A 75 6.00 -7.07 -11.17
C ASP A 75 5.46 -7.34 -9.76
N ILE A 76 4.60 -8.36 -9.56
CA ILE A 76 3.93 -8.63 -8.28
C ILE A 76 4.60 -9.78 -7.53
N THR A 77 4.91 -9.56 -6.26
CA THR A 77 5.32 -10.61 -5.32
C THR A 77 4.38 -10.67 -4.13
N LEU A 78 3.86 -11.87 -3.86
CA LEU A 78 3.10 -12.14 -2.64
C LEU A 78 4.05 -12.67 -1.58
N VAL A 79 4.09 -12.01 -0.42
CA VAL A 79 4.83 -12.47 0.76
C VAL A 79 3.88 -12.70 1.91
N GLU A 80 4.19 -13.67 2.77
CA GLU A 80 3.36 -14.00 3.91
C GLU A 80 4.01 -13.56 5.21
N ASN A 81 3.22 -12.88 6.06
CA ASN A 81 3.59 -12.52 7.40
C ASN A 81 2.93 -13.50 8.40
N ALA A 82 3.65 -14.52 8.82
CA ALA A 82 3.17 -15.46 9.85
C ALA A 82 3.00 -14.79 11.23
N HIS A 83 3.61 -13.61 11.43
CA HIS A 83 3.59 -12.86 12.69
C HIS A 83 2.66 -11.63 12.64
N TYR A 84 1.65 -11.60 11.75
CA TYR A 84 0.75 -10.46 11.55
C TYR A 84 0.08 -9.96 12.84
N GLN A 85 -0.11 -10.84 13.82
CA GLN A 85 -0.67 -10.49 15.15
C GLN A 85 0.23 -9.56 15.97
N GLN A 86 1.50 -9.41 15.62
CA GLN A 86 2.42 -8.46 16.24
C GLN A 86 2.20 -7.01 15.79
N GLY A 87 1.17 -6.76 14.99
CA GLY A 87 0.79 -5.44 14.51
C GLY A 87 1.30 -5.12 13.11
N MET A 88 0.85 -3.97 12.59
CA MET A 88 1.12 -3.50 11.22
C MET A 88 2.62 -3.40 10.92
N SER A 89 3.44 -3.03 11.90
CA SER A 89 4.89 -2.89 11.75
C SER A 89 5.58 -4.20 11.34
N SER A 90 5.05 -5.36 11.77
CA SER A 90 5.58 -6.66 11.35
C SER A 90 5.41 -6.91 9.85
N SER A 91 4.28 -6.46 9.28
CA SER A 91 4.01 -6.55 7.84
C SER A 91 4.85 -5.56 7.04
N LEU A 92 5.00 -4.32 7.55
CA LEU A 92 5.87 -3.32 6.95
C LEU A 92 7.32 -3.82 6.88
N ARG A 93 7.83 -4.38 7.98
CA ARG A 93 9.19 -4.97 8.05
C ARG A 93 9.41 -6.02 6.97
N ILE A 94 8.50 -6.97 6.83
CA ILE A 94 8.61 -8.03 5.81
C ILE A 94 8.58 -7.43 4.40
N GLY A 95 7.71 -6.47 4.13
CA GLY A 95 7.67 -5.78 2.84
C GLY A 95 9.00 -5.10 2.50
N ILE A 96 9.56 -4.33 3.43
CA ILE A 96 10.87 -3.66 3.24
C ILE A 96 12.01 -4.67 3.10
N GLN A 97 12.06 -5.71 3.95
CA GLN A 97 13.09 -6.75 3.87
C GLN A 97 13.07 -7.46 2.53
N THR A 98 11.88 -7.71 1.95
CA THR A 98 11.75 -8.30 0.62
C THR A 98 12.42 -7.44 -0.45
N LEU A 99 12.35 -6.10 -0.36
CA LEU A 99 13.01 -5.19 -1.29
C LEU A 99 14.53 -5.15 -1.12
N LEU A 100 15.04 -5.44 0.08
CA LEU A 100 16.48 -5.37 0.40
C LEU A 100 17.23 -6.65 0.03
N THR A 101 16.55 -7.77 -0.22
CA THR A 101 17.21 -9.01 -0.65
C THR A 101 17.81 -8.84 -2.05
N ASP A 102 19.15 -8.77 -2.13
CA ASP A 102 20.04 -8.76 -3.31
C ASP A 102 19.47 -8.15 -4.61
N GLY A 103 19.13 -6.85 -4.56
CA GLY A 103 18.52 -6.17 -5.69
C GLY A 103 17.30 -6.93 -6.15
N TYR A 104 16.12 -6.52 -5.70
CA TYR A 104 14.86 -7.22 -5.95
C TYR A 104 14.79 -7.77 -7.38
N ARG A 105 14.73 -9.09 -7.50
CA ARG A 105 14.65 -9.81 -8.78
C ARG A 105 13.47 -10.76 -8.77
N LYS A 106 12.67 -10.73 -9.82
CA LYS A 106 11.64 -11.73 -10.08
C LYS A 106 11.67 -12.10 -11.56
N GLY A 107 11.89 -13.37 -11.86
CA GLY A 107 12.05 -13.84 -13.24
C GLY A 107 13.23 -13.12 -13.93
N HIS A 108 12.94 -12.41 -15.01
CA HIS A 108 13.93 -11.63 -15.78
C HIS A 108 14.00 -10.16 -15.35
N LEU A 109 13.12 -9.71 -14.44
CA LEU A 109 13.07 -8.33 -13.99
C LEU A 109 14.03 -8.10 -12.83
N SER A 110 14.71 -6.97 -12.86
CA SER A 110 15.58 -6.47 -11.80
C SER A 110 15.30 -4.99 -11.59
N TYR A 111 15.01 -4.61 -10.34
CA TYR A 111 14.69 -3.24 -9.96
C TYR A 111 15.76 -2.68 -9.04
N GLN A 112 16.23 -1.46 -9.33
CA GLN A 112 17.02 -0.67 -8.40
C GLN A 112 16.07 0.23 -7.61
N VAL A 113 15.56 -0.28 -6.49
CA VAL A 113 14.60 0.43 -5.66
C VAL A 113 15.32 1.49 -4.83
N ASP A 114 14.87 2.74 -4.93
CA ASP A 114 15.35 3.90 -4.17
C ASP A 114 14.31 4.45 -3.18
N SER A 115 13.05 4.02 -3.30
CA SER A 115 11.96 4.46 -2.44
C SER A 115 10.84 3.43 -2.40
N ALA A 116 10.00 3.48 -1.37
CA ALA A 116 8.84 2.61 -1.24
C ALA A 116 7.59 3.40 -0.82
N LEU A 117 6.50 3.15 -1.53
CA LEU A 117 5.17 3.65 -1.23
C LEU A 117 4.45 2.61 -0.36
N ILE A 118 4.13 2.97 0.88
CA ILE A 118 3.42 2.11 1.83
C ILE A 118 1.93 2.35 1.67
N MET A 119 1.21 1.33 1.24
CA MET A 119 -0.21 1.35 0.91
C MET A 119 -1.00 0.41 1.82
N LEU A 120 -2.26 0.73 2.05
CA LEU A 120 -3.19 -0.11 2.80
C LEU A 120 -4.08 -0.90 1.82
N GLY A 121 -4.20 -2.21 2.04
CA GLY A 121 -4.98 -3.11 1.18
C GLY A 121 -6.49 -2.91 1.26
N ASP A 122 -6.98 -2.13 2.21
CA ASP A 122 -8.38 -1.83 2.48
C ASP A 122 -8.83 -0.43 2.01
N GLN A 123 -8.02 0.25 1.18
CA GLN A 123 -8.34 1.55 0.58
C GLN A 123 -8.66 1.41 -0.93
N PRO A 124 -9.80 0.81 -1.31
CA PRO A 124 -10.08 0.46 -2.71
C PRO A 124 -10.33 1.65 -3.64
N LEU A 125 -10.53 2.86 -3.09
CA LEU A 125 -10.77 4.07 -3.87
C LEU A 125 -9.48 4.81 -4.25
N ILE A 126 -8.32 4.28 -3.85
CA ILE A 126 -7.02 4.80 -4.30
C ILE A 126 -6.92 4.71 -5.83
N THR A 127 -6.33 5.72 -6.45
CA THR A 127 -6.19 5.77 -7.91
C THR A 127 -4.72 5.76 -8.34
N PRO A 128 -4.39 5.31 -9.57
CA PRO A 128 -3.04 5.41 -10.11
C PRO A 128 -2.52 6.85 -10.11
N ILE A 129 -3.41 7.82 -10.32
CA ILE A 129 -3.06 9.25 -10.34
C ILE A 129 -2.52 9.69 -8.98
N VAL A 130 -3.14 9.28 -7.87
CA VAL A 130 -2.64 9.59 -6.52
C VAL A 130 -1.25 8.99 -6.31
N ILE A 131 -1.05 7.73 -6.68
CA ILE A 131 0.24 7.03 -6.57
C ILE A 131 1.31 7.79 -7.37
N ASP A 132 1.04 8.08 -8.63
CA ASP A 132 1.98 8.74 -9.53
C ASP A 132 2.28 10.20 -9.13
N THR A 133 1.30 10.88 -8.53
CA THR A 133 1.49 12.23 -7.97
C THR A 133 2.51 12.22 -6.84
N LEU A 134 2.44 11.25 -5.93
CA LEU A 134 3.40 11.13 -4.83
C LEU A 134 4.79 10.73 -5.33
N ILE A 135 4.88 9.82 -6.29
CA ILE A 135 6.15 9.44 -6.93
C ILE A 135 6.79 10.64 -7.63
N THR A 136 6.00 11.42 -8.36
CA THR A 136 6.47 12.62 -9.05
C THR A 136 6.96 13.67 -8.05
N ALA A 137 6.21 13.90 -6.97
CA ALA A 137 6.61 14.83 -5.93
C ALA A 137 7.92 14.43 -5.25
N TYR A 138 8.10 13.13 -4.94
CA TYR A 138 9.36 12.61 -4.41
C TYR A 138 10.54 12.89 -5.33
N ARG A 139 10.39 12.58 -6.63
CA ARG A 139 11.45 12.77 -7.63
C ARG A 139 11.82 14.23 -7.87
N THR A 140 10.87 15.15 -7.68
CA THR A 140 11.07 16.59 -7.98
C THR A 140 11.49 17.41 -6.77
N ALA A 141 10.96 17.12 -5.57
CA ALA A 141 11.19 17.92 -4.37
C ALA A 141 12.37 17.41 -3.50
N GLY A 142 12.75 16.13 -3.64
CA GLY A 142 13.86 15.54 -2.87
C GLY A 142 13.57 15.33 -1.39
N ASN A 143 12.31 15.41 -0.94
CA ASN A 143 11.94 15.12 0.44
C ASN A 143 12.07 13.61 0.70
N PRO A 144 12.69 13.17 1.80
CA PRO A 144 12.86 11.75 2.11
C PRO A 144 11.54 11.06 2.48
N ILE A 145 10.49 11.82 2.80
CA ILE A 145 9.13 11.34 3.01
C ILE A 145 8.18 12.21 2.20
N VAL A 146 7.23 11.58 1.48
CA VAL A 146 6.14 12.28 0.82
C VAL A 146 4.81 11.69 1.27
N ALA A 147 3.91 12.54 1.73
CA ALA A 147 2.60 12.14 2.23
C ALA A 147 1.47 12.97 1.62
N PRO A 148 0.31 12.36 1.33
CA PRO A 148 -0.85 13.09 0.83
C PRO A 148 -1.55 13.86 1.94
N LEU A 149 -2.14 15.00 1.58
CA LEU A 149 -3.15 15.70 2.35
C LEU A 149 -4.51 15.54 1.68
N TYR A 150 -5.49 15.08 2.43
CA TYR A 150 -6.88 15.00 2.04
C TYR A 150 -7.68 15.98 2.88
N LYS A 151 -8.08 17.12 2.29
CA LYS A 151 -8.75 18.21 3.02
C LYS A 151 -7.95 18.64 4.27
N GLY A 152 -6.64 18.83 4.11
CA GLY A 152 -5.73 19.26 5.17
C GLY A 152 -5.37 18.20 6.22
N LYS A 153 -5.81 16.94 6.07
CA LYS A 153 -5.43 15.83 6.95
C LYS A 153 -4.51 14.87 6.21
N ARG A 154 -3.40 14.50 6.86
CA ARG A 154 -2.49 13.47 6.32
C ARG A 154 -3.22 12.13 6.22
N GLY A 155 -2.94 11.40 5.14
CA GLY A 155 -3.48 10.07 4.89
C GLY A 155 -2.46 9.12 4.31
N SER A 156 -2.97 8.07 3.67
CA SER A 156 -2.23 7.04 2.96
C SER A 156 -2.46 7.21 1.45
N PRO A 157 -1.54 6.72 0.60
CA PRO A 157 -0.26 6.06 0.89
C PRO A 157 0.85 7.05 1.26
N VAL A 158 1.90 6.56 1.96
CA VAL A 158 3.07 7.37 2.30
C VAL A 158 4.30 6.80 1.61
N LEU A 159 5.07 7.66 0.94
CA LEU A 159 6.32 7.30 0.29
C LEU A 159 7.50 7.60 1.23
N PHE A 160 8.44 6.64 1.30
CA PHE A 160 9.68 6.75 2.07
C PHE A 160 10.88 6.49 1.17
N ASP A 161 11.90 7.34 1.28
CA ASP A 161 13.21 7.14 0.68
C ASP A 161 13.92 5.91 1.27
N LYS A 162 14.77 5.27 0.49
CA LYS A 162 15.53 4.08 0.90
C LYS A 162 16.42 4.31 2.12
N SER A 163 16.89 5.53 2.35
CA SER A 163 17.69 5.88 3.54
C SER A 163 16.95 5.64 4.86
N LEU A 164 15.60 5.63 4.83
CA LEU A 164 14.75 5.40 6.00
C LEU A 164 14.32 3.93 6.17
N PHE A 165 14.71 3.03 5.27
CA PHE A 165 14.29 1.62 5.35
C PHE A 165 14.78 0.92 6.61
N SER A 166 15.97 1.22 7.10
CA SER A 166 16.47 0.68 8.37
C SER A 166 15.60 1.08 9.56
N GLU A 167 15.16 2.35 9.62
CA GLU A 167 14.26 2.81 10.67
C GLU A 167 12.88 2.16 10.57
N LEU A 168 12.34 1.99 9.34
CA LEU A 168 11.06 1.33 9.12
C LEU A 168 11.07 -0.15 9.54
N ILE A 169 12.21 -0.84 9.44
CA ILE A 169 12.38 -2.23 9.90
C ILE A 169 12.36 -2.31 11.44
N GLU A 170 12.83 -1.29 12.12
CA GLU A 170 12.92 -1.27 13.59
C GLU A 170 11.60 -0.90 14.28
N VAL A 171 10.62 -0.35 13.55
CA VAL A 171 9.30 -0.01 14.13
C VAL A 171 8.60 -1.26 14.67
N THR A 172 7.87 -1.12 15.77
CA THR A 172 7.11 -2.18 16.42
C THR A 172 5.64 -1.80 16.65
N GLY A 173 4.77 -2.78 16.88
CA GLY A 173 3.34 -2.56 17.16
C GLY A 173 2.52 -2.16 15.94
N ASP A 174 1.42 -1.44 16.17
CA ASP A 174 0.42 -1.13 15.13
C ASP A 174 0.65 0.22 14.42
N GLU A 175 1.74 0.91 14.70
CA GLU A 175 1.96 2.26 14.18
C GLU A 175 2.47 2.30 12.72
N GLY A 176 2.92 1.16 12.19
CA GLY A 176 3.46 1.09 10.83
C GLY A 176 4.57 2.14 10.59
N GLY A 177 4.52 2.87 9.50
CA GLY A 177 5.48 3.94 9.20
C GLY A 177 5.26 5.27 9.96
N ARG A 178 4.20 5.37 10.78
CA ARG A 178 3.82 6.63 11.46
C ARG A 178 4.91 7.15 12.38
N THR A 179 5.55 6.27 13.15
CA THR A 179 6.65 6.64 14.07
C THR A 179 7.81 7.28 13.33
N VAL A 180 8.22 6.72 12.18
CA VAL A 180 9.31 7.28 11.36
C VAL A 180 8.89 8.63 10.79
N LEU A 181 7.67 8.73 10.26
CA LEU A 181 7.12 9.98 9.74
C LEU A 181 7.10 11.10 10.80
N GLU A 182 6.76 10.80 12.06
CA GLU A 182 6.75 11.79 13.14
C GLU A 182 8.17 12.20 13.56
N ARG A 183 9.15 11.29 13.55
CA ARG A 183 10.56 11.64 13.81
C ARG A 183 11.09 12.62 12.75
N HIS A 184 10.74 12.41 11.50
CA HIS A 184 11.17 13.20 10.34
C HIS A 184 10.14 14.25 9.91
N ARG A 185 9.24 14.69 10.79
CA ARG A 185 8.10 15.56 10.44
C ARG A 185 8.47 16.86 9.71
N HIS A 186 9.68 17.36 9.89
CA HIS A 186 10.18 18.58 9.24
C HIS A 186 10.74 18.32 7.82
N GLU A 187 10.89 17.06 7.45
CA GLU A 187 11.41 16.62 6.15
C GLU A 187 10.31 16.04 5.26
N VAL A 188 9.05 16.08 5.72
CA VAL A 188 7.90 15.55 4.99
C VAL A 188 7.43 16.53 3.93
N GLY A 189 7.46 16.13 2.67
CA GLY A 189 6.76 16.78 1.58
C GLY A 189 5.26 16.46 1.64
N LEU A 190 4.43 17.45 1.87
CA LEU A 190 2.97 17.31 1.94
C LEU A 190 2.34 17.70 0.61
N ILE A 191 1.53 16.82 0.02
CA ILE A 191 0.91 17.01 -1.29
C ILE A 191 -0.61 17.00 -1.14
N GLU A 192 -1.27 18.13 -1.44
CA GLU A 192 -2.73 18.21 -1.43
C GLU A 192 -3.32 17.33 -2.55
N ILE A 193 -4.17 16.36 -2.18
CA ILE A 193 -4.88 15.47 -3.09
C ILE A 193 -6.35 15.89 -3.12
N GLY A 194 -6.82 16.32 -4.30
CA GLY A 194 -8.21 16.78 -4.47
C GLY A 194 -9.26 15.69 -4.22
N ASP A 195 -8.92 14.42 -4.50
CA ASP A 195 -9.83 13.27 -4.29
C ASP A 195 -9.74 12.76 -2.85
N ALA A 196 -10.57 13.33 -1.97
CA ALA A 196 -10.63 12.92 -0.56
C ALA A 196 -11.14 11.47 -0.36
N LEU A 197 -11.82 10.89 -1.35
CA LEU A 197 -12.36 9.53 -1.29
C LEU A 197 -11.23 8.49 -1.33
N ALA A 198 -10.08 8.83 -1.92
CA ALA A 198 -8.94 7.92 -2.00
C ALA A 198 -8.40 7.45 -0.64
N ASN A 199 -8.71 8.17 0.44
CA ASN A 199 -8.30 7.84 1.82
C ASN A 199 -9.38 7.08 2.62
N TYR A 200 -10.41 6.55 1.99
CA TYR A 200 -11.47 5.80 2.69
C TYR A 200 -11.04 4.34 2.92
N ASP A 201 -11.01 3.95 4.21
CA ASP A 201 -10.67 2.60 4.65
C ASP A 201 -11.93 1.75 4.85
N VAL A 202 -11.87 0.48 4.49
CA VAL A 202 -12.92 -0.51 4.83
C VAL A 202 -12.61 -1.13 6.18
N ASP A 203 -12.93 -0.43 7.27
CA ASP A 203 -12.66 -0.90 8.65
C ASP A 203 -13.90 -1.40 9.39
N THR A 204 -15.08 -0.86 9.07
CA THR A 204 -16.38 -1.23 9.63
C THR A 204 -17.41 -1.42 8.52
N TRP A 205 -18.60 -1.93 8.86
CA TRP A 205 -19.70 -2.05 7.90
C TRP A 205 -20.14 -0.69 7.39
N GLU A 206 -20.23 0.30 8.25
CA GLU A 206 -20.62 1.67 7.89
C GLU A 206 -19.59 2.29 6.93
N ALA A 207 -18.29 2.06 7.18
CA ALA A 207 -17.23 2.51 6.29
C ALA A 207 -17.30 1.81 4.91
N TYR A 208 -17.59 0.50 4.91
CA TYR A 208 -17.78 -0.25 3.67
C TYR A 208 -18.97 0.29 2.85
N GLU A 209 -20.12 0.56 3.48
CA GLU A 209 -21.29 1.15 2.81
C GLU A 209 -20.93 2.52 2.21
N GLN A 210 -20.17 3.36 2.91
CA GLN A 210 -19.70 4.64 2.37
C GLN A 210 -18.78 4.46 1.17
N VAL A 211 -17.89 3.46 1.19
CA VAL A 211 -17.02 3.13 0.05
C VAL A 211 -17.85 2.66 -1.15
N VAL A 212 -18.87 1.80 -0.93
CA VAL A 212 -19.78 1.34 -1.99
C VAL A 212 -20.53 2.51 -2.63
N GLU A 213 -21.02 3.45 -1.83
CA GLU A 213 -21.74 4.61 -2.35
C GLU A 213 -20.82 5.55 -3.14
N ALA A 214 -19.61 5.79 -2.61
CA ALA A 214 -18.60 6.59 -3.30
C ALA A 214 -18.17 5.95 -4.64
N TRP A 215 -18.04 4.62 -4.68
CA TRP A 215 -17.72 3.88 -5.90
C TRP A 215 -18.78 4.08 -6.98
N LYS A 216 -20.08 3.93 -6.63
CA LYS A 216 -21.20 4.15 -7.55
C LYS A 216 -21.23 5.57 -8.14
N GLY A 217 -20.78 6.55 -7.37
CA GLY A 217 -20.60 7.93 -7.84
C GLY A 217 -19.54 8.05 -8.92
N LYS A 218 -18.37 7.43 -8.70
CA LYS A 218 -17.22 7.46 -9.64
C LYS A 218 -17.49 6.74 -10.97
N VAL A 219 -18.30 5.69 -10.96
CA VAL A 219 -18.61 4.91 -12.21
C VAL A 219 -19.63 5.64 -13.11
N LYS A 220 -20.34 6.64 -12.58
CA LYS A 220 -21.34 7.41 -13.32
C LYS A 220 -20.79 8.68 -13.98
N GLU A 221 -19.56 9.08 -13.67
CA GLU A 221 -18.81 10.18 -14.30
C GLU A 221 -17.96 9.68 -15.47
#